data_9028dcd70cef88177c531bc6bd4383ea
#
_entry.id   9028dcd70cef88177c531bc6bd4383ea
#
_cell.length_a   1.000
_cell.length_b   1.000
_cell.length_c   1.000
_cell.angle_alpha   90.00
_cell.angle_beta   90.00
_cell.angle_gamma   90.00
#
_symmetry.space_group_name_H-M   'P 1'
#
loop_
_entity.id
_entity.type
_entity.pdbx_description
1 polymer ?
#
loop_
_entity_poly.entity_id
_entity_poly.type
_entity_poly.pdbx_seq_one_letter_code
_entity_poly.pdbx_strand_id
1 'polypeptide(L)'
;MEEDIYYVAFKFGDNWYYYDLREEFKFNILKYIGKRQAVKTDIPFVNLGVHTPYELLNGSGDLGLWVKKAKYLGHTAIGICDRNTMAATFNLQKECDKAGIKHVFGYSFTLQFYDEKVDMKVYSLSQKGLRNLLRIQKEIMVDSEENVLTLSQLLTHGEGNVLVFGKLSSYWMKKNMNVVKELERTFDMMFYQ
;
A
#
# COMPACT_ATOMS: atom_id res chain seq x y z
N MET A 1 14.93 26.32 38.59
CA MET A 1 13.93 25.68 37.74
C MET A 1 14.67 25.34 36.47
N GLU A 2 14.99 24.05 36.27
CA GLU A 2 15.53 23.58 35.01
C GLU A 2 14.42 23.72 33.98
N GLU A 3 14.67 24.45 32.92
CA GLU A 3 13.78 24.50 31.77
C GLU A 3 13.94 23.17 31.01
N ASP A 4 12.91 22.35 31.04
CA ASP A 4 12.86 21.15 30.23
C ASP A 4 12.85 21.56 28.75
N ILE A 5 13.95 21.32 28.07
CA ILE A 5 14.11 21.64 26.65
C ILE A 5 13.66 20.40 25.86
N TYR A 6 12.58 20.54 25.12
CA TYR A 6 12.04 19.46 24.27
C TYR A 6 12.45 19.71 22.81
N TYR A 7 13.48 18.97 22.37
CA TYR A 7 13.90 18.97 20.98
C TYR A 7 13.64 17.62 20.32
N VAL A 8 13.14 17.63 19.10
CA VAL A 8 13.21 16.47 18.22
C VAL A 8 14.35 16.68 17.24
N ALA A 9 15.30 15.74 17.24
CA ALA A 9 16.40 15.73 16.28
C ALA A 9 16.14 14.63 15.23
N PHE A 10 16.29 14.95 13.94
CA PHE A 10 16.27 13.97 12.88
C PHE A 10 17.40 14.24 11.86
N LYS A 11 17.89 13.16 11.26
CA LYS A 11 18.94 13.23 10.25
C LYS A 11 18.33 13.12 8.86
N PHE A 12 18.68 14.08 7.99
CA PHE A 12 18.29 14.02 6.58
C PHE A 12 19.54 14.25 5.71
N GLY A 13 19.95 13.23 4.97
CA GLY A 13 21.27 13.20 4.32
C GLY A 13 22.38 13.26 5.38
N ASP A 14 23.36 14.15 5.20
CA ASP A 14 24.46 14.36 6.14
C ASP A 14 24.18 15.42 7.22
N ASN A 15 23.00 16.04 7.20
CA ASN A 15 22.65 17.13 8.11
C ASN A 15 21.71 16.66 9.23
N TRP A 16 21.93 17.23 10.43
CA TRP A 16 21.04 17.10 11.56
C TRP A 16 20.15 18.34 11.68
N TYR A 17 18.87 18.08 11.95
CA TYR A 17 17.85 19.13 12.14
C TYR A 17 17.25 18.97 13.53
N TYR A 18 17.05 20.11 14.21
CA TYR A 18 16.55 20.16 15.58
C TYR A 18 15.30 21.04 15.64
N TYR A 19 14.28 20.57 16.35
CA TYR A 19 13.04 21.30 16.55
C TYR A 19 12.74 21.45 18.04
N ASP A 20 12.39 22.65 18.45
CA ASP A 20 11.82 22.92 19.74
C ASP A 20 10.31 22.62 19.70
N LEU A 21 9.87 21.64 20.50
CA LEU A 21 8.46 21.22 20.54
C LEU A 21 7.54 22.23 21.24
N ARG A 22 8.10 23.24 21.92
CA ARG A 22 7.33 24.27 22.64
C ARG A 22 6.79 25.36 21.71
N GLU A 23 7.45 25.61 20.57
CA GLU A 23 7.06 26.63 19.62
C GLU A 23 6.60 26.05 18.28
N GLU A 24 5.31 26.18 18.02
CA GLU A 24 4.65 26.00 16.72
C GLU A 24 5.19 24.91 15.82
N PHE A 25 5.23 23.70 16.34
CA PHE A 25 5.64 22.47 15.63
C PHE A 25 5.05 22.36 14.20
N LYS A 26 3.82 22.81 13.99
CA LYS A 26 3.17 22.80 12.68
C LYS A 26 3.84 23.73 11.64
N PHE A 27 4.31 24.87 12.05
CA PHE A 27 4.86 25.87 11.12
C PHE A 27 6.28 25.54 10.68
N ASN A 28 7.10 25.01 11.56
CA ASN A 28 8.51 24.77 11.27
C ASN A 28 8.72 23.52 10.39
N ILE A 29 7.96 22.44 10.59
CA ILE A 29 8.00 21.28 9.69
C ILE A 29 7.58 21.67 8.28
N LEU A 30 6.50 22.43 8.12
CA LEU A 30 6.04 22.87 6.81
C LEU A 30 7.03 23.81 6.10
N LYS A 31 7.82 24.58 6.87
CA LYS A 31 8.84 25.46 6.33
C LYS A 31 10.07 24.69 5.81
N TYR A 32 10.46 23.59 6.47
CA TYR A 32 11.64 22.78 6.11
C TYR A 32 11.36 21.64 5.14
N ILE A 33 10.18 21.03 5.19
CA ILE A 33 9.75 20.10 4.13
C ILE A 33 9.67 20.85 2.80
N GLY A 34 9.85 22.15 2.85
CA GLY A 34 9.78 23.06 1.73
C GLY A 34 8.40 22.94 1.08
N LYS A 35 7.84 24.01 0.63
CA LYS A 35 6.75 23.95 -0.32
C LYS A 35 7.31 23.26 -1.57
N ARG A 36 7.45 21.92 -1.56
CA ARG A 36 7.61 21.18 -2.79
C ARG A 36 6.38 21.49 -3.61
N GLN A 37 6.52 22.47 -4.50
CA GLN A 37 5.51 22.70 -5.50
C GLN A 37 5.34 21.36 -6.20
N ALA A 38 4.13 20.85 -6.14
CA ALA A 38 3.80 19.66 -6.92
C ALA A 38 4.08 20.01 -8.38
N VAL A 39 5.14 19.45 -8.93
CA VAL A 39 5.45 19.60 -10.34
C VAL A 39 4.36 18.83 -11.06
N LYS A 40 3.46 19.53 -11.74
CA LYS A 40 2.53 18.88 -12.66
C LYS A 40 3.37 18.23 -13.75
N THR A 41 3.32 16.92 -13.83
CA THR A 41 3.91 16.17 -14.94
C THR A 41 2.79 15.80 -15.90
N ASP A 42 3.07 15.80 -17.19
CA ASP A 42 2.14 15.29 -18.21
C ASP A 42 2.10 13.75 -18.22
N ILE A 43 2.89 13.11 -17.39
CA ILE A 43 2.91 11.64 -17.27
C ILE A 43 1.73 11.24 -16.38
N PRO A 44 0.80 10.42 -16.90
CA PRO A 44 -0.28 9.88 -16.10
C PRO A 44 0.29 9.06 -14.93
N PHE A 45 -0.06 9.42 -13.71
CA PHE A 45 0.35 8.70 -12.51
C PHE A 45 -0.85 8.40 -11.63
N VAL A 46 -0.89 7.19 -11.09
CA VAL A 46 -1.87 6.74 -10.09
C VAL A 46 -1.12 6.12 -8.92
N ASN A 47 -1.32 6.64 -7.72
CA ASN A 47 -0.76 6.02 -6.52
C ASN A 47 -1.64 4.82 -6.13
N LEU A 48 -1.11 3.61 -6.24
CA LEU A 48 -1.77 2.36 -5.88
C LEU A 48 -1.32 1.80 -4.51
N GLY A 49 -0.31 2.40 -3.90
CA GLY A 49 0.34 1.88 -2.69
C GLY A 49 0.09 2.72 -1.43
N VAL A 50 -1.09 3.31 -1.26
CA VAL A 50 -1.41 4.03 -0.04
C VAL A 50 -1.68 3.03 1.09
N HIS A 51 -0.96 3.19 2.21
CA HIS A 51 -1.20 2.46 3.45
C HIS A 51 -2.04 3.34 4.38
N THR A 52 -3.16 2.81 4.82
CA THR A 52 -4.15 3.54 5.62
C THR A 52 -3.93 3.36 7.12
N PRO A 53 -4.54 4.18 8.00
CA PRO A 53 -4.48 3.98 9.44
C PRO A 53 -5.06 2.64 9.93
N TYR A 54 -5.78 1.91 9.08
CA TYR A 54 -6.23 0.56 9.39
C TYR A 54 -5.10 -0.48 9.35
N GLU A 55 -3.99 -0.17 8.67
CA GLU A 55 -2.74 -0.91 8.82
C GLU A 55 -1.96 -0.34 9.99
N LEU A 56 -2.16 -0.92 11.17
CA LEU A 56 -1.56 -0.45 12.42
C LEU A 56 -0.04 -0.36 12.32
N LEU A 57 0.51 0.76 12.78
CA LEU A 57 1.94 1.10 12.81
C LEU A 57 2.59 1.41 11.45
N ASN A 58 1.98 1.11 10.32
CA ASN A 58 2.55 1.35 8.99
C ASN A 58 1.79 2.42 8.20
N GLY A 59 0.48 2.49 8.37
CA GLY A 59 -0.34 3.46 7.67
C GLY A 59 -0.55 4.74 8.46
N SER A 60 -0.73 5.85 7.75
CA SER A 60 -0.98 7.15 8.37
C SER A 60 -1.87 8.03 7.51
N GLY A 61 -2.46 9.05 8.15
CA GLY A 61 -3.23 10.07 7.48
C GLY A 61 -4.70 9.71 7.25
N ASP A 62 -5.50 10.72 6.96
CA ASP A 62 -6.92 10.60 6.67
C ASP A 62 -7.16 10.26 5.20
N LEU A 63 -8.03 9.29 4.92
CA LEU A 63 -8.35 8.87 3.55
C LEU A 63 -8.95 10.00 2.71
N GLY A 64 -9.79 10.84 3.29
CA GLY A 64 -10.38 11.97 2.60
C GLY A 64 -9.31 12.98 2.17
N LEU A 65 -8.27 13.19 3.00
CA LEU A 65 -7.14 14.05 2.66
C LEU A 65 -6.29 13.44 1.54
N TRP A 66 -6.05 12.12 1.55
CA TRP A 66 -5.35 11.42 0.48
C TRP A 66 -6.09 11.53 -0.85
N VAL A 67 -7.40 11.32 -0.86
CA VAL A 67 -8.24 11.43 -2.06
C VAL A 67 -8.27 12.87 -2.58
N LYS A 68 -8.43 13.88 -1.71
CA LYS A 68 -8.34 15.30 -2.08
C LYS A 68 -6.99 15.64 -2.67
N LYS A 69 -5.89 15.13 -2.08
CA LYS A 69 -4.54 15.36 -2.60
C LYS A 69 -4.33 14.72 -3.96
N ALA A 70 -4.79 13.47 -4.15
CA ALA A 70 -4.72 12.80 -5.45
C ALA A 70 -5.47 13.60 -6.54
N LYS A 71 -6.69 14.03 -6.27
CA LYS A 71 -7.46 14.89 -7.18
C LYS A 71 -6.75 16.20 -7.48
N TYR A 72 -6.22 16.89 -6.47
CA TYR A 72 -5.47 18.13 -6.64
C TYR A 72 -4.25 17.96 -7.54
N LEU A 73 -3.56 16.81 -7.46
CA LEU A 73 -2.41 16.47 -8.30
C LEU A 73 -2.80 16.00 -9.72
N GLY A 74 -4.09 15.91 -10.03
CA GLY A 74 -4.58 15.48 -11.33
C GLY A 74 -4.64 13.96 -11.52
N HIS A 75 -4.56 13.17 -10.44
CA HIS A 75 -4.72 11.74 -10.52
C HIS A 75 -6.16 11.37 -10.88
N THR A 76 -6.32 10.42 -11.78
CA THR A 76 -7.64 9.91 -12.20
C THR A 76 -8.16 8.81 -11.28
N ALA A 77 -7.27 8.24 -10.46
CA ALA A 77 -7.58 7.20 -9.49
C ALA A 77 -6.63 7.25 -8.28
N ILE A 78 -6.98 6.54 -7.23
CA ILE A 78 -6.10 6.26 -6.08
C ILE A 78 -6.36 4.84 -5.60
N GLY A 79 -5.32 4.14 -5.15
CA GLY A 79 -5.41 2.79 -4.60
C GLY A 79 -4.86 2.70 -3.19
N ILE A 80 -5.43 1.78 -2.42
CA ILE A 80 -4.90 1.35 -1.13
C ILE A 80 -4.33 -0.05 -1.26
N CYS A 81 -3.35 -0.37 -0.42
CA CYS A 81 -2.75 -1.70 -0.38
C CYS A 81 -2.26 -2.02 1.03
N ASP A 82 -3.18 -2.05 1.97
CA ASP A 82 -2.91 -2.35 3.37
C ASP A 82 -2.48 -3.81 3.53
N ARG A 83 -1.63 -4.04 4.52
CA ARG A 83 -1.17 -5.39 4.87
C ARG A 83 -2.16 -6.04 5.81
N ASN A 84 -2.58 -7.24 5.44
CA ASN A 84 -3.46 -8.11 6.24
C ASN A 84 -4.81 -7.47 6.64
N THR A 85 -5.24 -6.40 5.96
CA THR A 85 -6.55 -5.79 6.21
C THR A 85 -7.16 -5.17 4.95
N MET A 86 -8.47 -5.25 4.83
CA MET A 86 -9.27 -4.55 3.82
C MET A 86 -10.30 -3.60 4.45
N ALA A 87 -10.11 -3.24 5.71
CA ALA A 87 -11.07 -2.44 6.46
C ALA A 87 -11.30 -1.03 5.87
N ALA A 88 -10.32 -0.49 5.15
CA ALA A 88 -10.40 0.83 4.52
C ALA A 88 -11.20 0.88 3.22
N THR A 89 -11.54 -0.26 2.59
CA THR A 89 -12.12 -0.31 1.22
C THR A 89 -13.40 0.49 1.06
N PHE A 90 -14.35 0.33 1.96
CA PHE A 90 -15.61 1.06 1.90
C PHE A 90 -15.43 2.58 2.06
N ASN A 91 -14.56 2.99 2.98
CA ASN A 91 -14.26 4.40 3.20
C ASN A 91 -13.53 5.01 2.00
N LEU A 92 -12.59 4.29 1.39
CA LEU A 92 -11.93 4.75 0.17
C LEU A 92 -12.94 4.95 -0.95
N GLN A 93 -13.79 3.96 -1.22
CA GLN A 93 -14.82 4.06 -2.24
C GLN A 93 -15.67 5.31 -2.03
N LYS A 94 -16.21 5.48 -0.82
CA LYS A 94 -17.06 6.63 -0.47
C LYS A 94 -16.36 7.98 -0.72
N GLU A 95 -15.10 8.11 -0.34
CA GLU A 95 -14.36 9.36 -0.54
C GLU A 95 -13.99 9.59 -2.02
N CYS A 96 -13.66 8.54 -2.77
CA CYS A 96 -13.40 8.60 -4.20
C CYS A 96 -14.66 8.99 -5.01
N ASP A 97 -15.81 8.39 -4.67
CA ASP A 97 -17.09 8.70 -5.32
C ASP A 97 -17.46 10.18 -5.13
N LYS A 98 -17.31 10.73 -3.90
CA LYS A 98 -17.49 12.16 -3.62
C LYS A 98 -16.53 13.04 -4.43
N ALA A 99 -15.30 12.59 -4.61
CA ALA A 99 -14.27 13.35 -5.34
C ALA A 99 -14.37 13.21 -6.86
N GLY A 100 -15.10 12.22 -7.38
CA GLY A 100 -15.20 11.91 -8.80
C GLY A 100 -13.90 11.33 -9.39
N ILE A 101 -13.14 10.55 -8.62
CA ILE A 101 -11.99 9.78 -9.10
C ILE A 101 -12.20 8.29 -8.84
N LYS A 102 -11.49 7.44 -9.57
CA LYS A 102 -11.61 5.98 -9.40
C LYS A 102 -10.88 5.52 -8.13
N HIS A 103 -11.38 4.44 -7.54
CA HIS A 103 -10.72 3.73 -6.43
C HIS A 103 -10.16 2.40 -6.93
N VAL A 104 -9.06 1.95 -6.36
CA VAL A 104 -8.44 0.64 -6.61
C VAL A 104 -8.20 -0.05 -5.26
N PHE A 105 -8.68 -1.27 -5.12
CA PHE A 105 -8.50 -2.05 -3.92
C PHE A 105 -7.33 -3.02 -4.08
N GLY A 106 -6.36 -2.92 -3.21
CA GLY A 106 -5.23 -3.80 -3.11
C GLY A 106 -5.11 -4.40 -1.72
N TYR A 107 -4.37 -5.49 -1.65
CA TYR A 107 -4.09 -6.22 -0.43
C TYR A 107 -2.65 -6.74 -0.44
N SER A 108 -1.90 -6.45 0.61
CA SER A 108 -0.52 -6.90 0.77
C SER A 108 -0.45 -8.05 1.77
N PHE A 109 0.28 -9.10 1.43
CA PHE A 109 0.35 -10.32 2.24
C PHE A 109 1.67 -11.06 2.02
N THR A 110 1.90 -12.09 2.81
CA THR A 110 3.02 -13.01 2.68
C THR A 110 2.54 -14.35 2.11
N LEU A 111 3.13 -14.76 0.99
CA LEU A 111 3.00 -16.12 0.47
C LEU A 111 3.99 -17.05 1.18
N GLN A 112 3.51 -18.16 1.72
CA GLN A 112 4.33 -19.28 2.17
C GLN A 112 4.50 -20.27 1.04
N PHE A 113 5.74 -20.47 0.61
CA PHE A 113 6.11 -21.45 -0.41
C PHE A 113 7.25 -22.33 0.12
N TYR A 114 6.92 -23.54 0.53
CA TYR A 114 7.79 -24.41 1.33
C TYR A 114 8.32 -23.64 2.56
N ASP A 115 9.63 -23.56 2.73
CA ASP A 115 10.28 -22.85 3.83
C ASP A 115 10.54 -21.36 3.54
N GLU A 116 10.13 -20.87 2.36
CA GLU A 116 10.36 -19.48 1.93
C GLU A 116 9.10 -18.63 2.12
N LYS A 117 9.28 -17.40 2.58
CA LYS A 117 8.22 -16.39 2.71
C LYS A 117 8.45 -15.27 1.70
N VAL A 118 7.44 -14.97 0.89
CA VAL A 118 7.53 -13.99 -0.20
C VAL A 118 6.41 -12.95 -0.05
N ASP A 119 6.78 -11.69 0.02
CA ASP A 119 5.80 -10.60 0.07
C ASP A 119 5.22 -10.32 -1.32
N MET A 120 3.91 -10.27 -1.38
CA MET A 120 3.15 -10.04 -2.60
C MET A 120 2.05 -9.02 -2.37
N LYS A 121 1.57 -8.43 -3.47
CA LYS A 121 0.40 -7.57 -3.50
C LYS A 121 -0.58 -8.05 -4.56
N VAL A 122 -1.86 -7.97 -4.26
CA VAL A 122 -2.92 -8.27 -5.22
C VAL A 122 -3.85 -7.07 -5.31
N TYR A 123 -4.21 -6.69 -6.53
CA TYR A 123 -5.16 -5.60 -6.81
C TYR A 123 -6.35 -6.13 -7.58
N SER A 124 -7.57 -5.72 -7.19
CA SER A 124 -8.78 -6.14 -7.90
C SER A 124 -9.02 -5.33 -9.16
N LEU A 125 -9.29 -6.02 -10.27
CA LEU A 125 -9.71 -5.42 -11.54
C LEU A 125 -11.23 -5.43 -11.73
N SER A 126 -11.92 -6.29 -10.99
CA SER A 126 -13.34 -6.56 -11.19
C SER A 126 -14.04 -6.86 -9.87
N GLN A 127 -15.37 -6.89 -9.90
CA GLN A 127 -16.15 -7.32 -8.74
C GLN A 127 -15.85 -8.78 -8.34
N LYS A 128 -15.52 -9.65 -9.30
CA LYS A 128 -15.07 -11.02 -9.04
C LYS A 128 -13.72 -11.00 -8.32
N GLY A 129 -12.78 -10.19 -8.81
CA GLY A 129 -11.49 -9.99 -8.18
C GLY A 129 -11.60 -9.48 -6.74
N LEU A 130 -12.47 -8.50 -6.48
CA LEU A 130 -12.70 -8.02 -5.11
C LEU A 130 -13.23 -9.14 -4.19
N ARG A 131 -14.16 -9.97 -4.66
CA ARG A 131 -14.62 -11.14 -3.88
C ARG A 131 -13.49 -12.12 -3.59
N ASN A 132 -12.61 -12.35 -4.56
CA ASN A 132 -11.43 -13.20 -4.40
C ASN A 132 -10.44 -12.58 -3.40
N LEU A 133 -10.25 -11.25 -3.43
CA LEU A 133 -9.42 -10.54 -2.45
C LEU A 133 -9.94 -10.73 -1.02
N LEU A 134 -11.24 -10.61 -0.82
CA LEU A 134 -11.87 -10.86 0.50
C LEU A 134 -11.72 -12.31 0.96
N ARG A 135 -11.70 -13.28 0.03
CA ARG A 135 -11.41 -14.68 0.36
C ARG A 135 -9.96 -14.88 0.75
N ILE A 136 -9.02 -14.27 0.02
CA ILE A 136 -7.60 -14.26 0.39
C ILE A 136 -7.42 -13.71 1.81
N GLN A 137 -8.07 -12.58 2.13
CA GLN A 137 -8.02 -12.02 3.49
C GLN A 137 -8.56 -13.02 4.53
N LYS A 138 -9.71 -13.67 4.25
CA LYS A 138 -10.28 -14.65 5.16
C LYS A 138 -9.31 -15.81 5.43
N GLU A 139 -8.72 -16.39 4.39
CA GLU A 139 -7.77 -17.48 4.52
C GLU A 139 -6.53 -17.10 5.32
N ILE A 140 -6.03 -15.88 5.15
CA ILE A 140 -4.88 -15.37 5.90
C ILE A 140 -5.23 -15.07 7.36
N MET A 141 -6.35 -14.39 7.61
CA MET A 141 -6.65 -13.84 8.93
C MET A 141 -7.47 -14.77 9.82
N VAL A 142 -8.17 -15.74 9.23
CA VAL A 142 -9.08 -16.63 9.96
C VAL A 142 -8.60 -18.08 9.90
N ASP A 143 -8.15 -18.52 8.74
CA ASP A 143 -7.86 -19.93 8.49
C ASP A 143 -6.35 -20.26 8.66
N SER A 144 -5.46 -19.25 8.72
CA SER A 144 -4.01 -19.42 8.90
C SER A 144 -3.54 -18.95 10.29
N GLU A 145 -2.79 -19.79 11.00
CA GLU A 145 -2.21 -19.44 12.30
C GLU A 145 -1.05 -18.43 12.18
N GLU A 146 -0.31 -18.47 11.06
CA GLU A 146 0.87 -17.63 10.83
C GLU A 146 0.58 -16.36 10.00
N ASN A 147 -0.67 -16.10 9.66
CA ASN A 147 -1.09 -15.01 8.78
C ASN A 147 -0.39 -15.04 7.40
N VAL A 148 -0.25 -16.21 6.84
CA VAL A 148 0.32 -16.46 5.51
C VAL A 148 -0.68 -17.14 4.59
N LEU A 149 -0.49 -16.99 3.28
CA LEU A 149 -1.25 -17.68 2.24
C LEU A 149 -0.39 -18.76 1.61
N THR A 150 -0.96 -19.91 1.32
CA THR A 150 -0.28 -20.96 0.55
C THR A 150 -0.41 -20.72 -0.94
N LEU A 151 0.46 -21.35 -1.76
CA LEU A 151 0.38 -21.25 -3.22
C LEU A 151 -0.96 -21.76 -3.77
N SER A 152 -1.46 -22.88 -3.27
CA SER A 152 -2.74 -23.46 -3.75
C SER A 152 -3.94 -22.54 -3.49
N GLN A 153 -3.96 -21.87 -2.33
CA GLN A 153 -4.97 -20.88 -2.00
C GLN A 153 -4.86 -19.65 -2.92
N LEU A 154 -3.64 -19.15 -3.15
CA LEU A 154 -3.42 -18.02 -4.05
C LEU A 154 -3.89 -18.32 -5.48
N LEU A 155 -3.57 -19.50 -6.02
CA LEU A 155 -4.02 -19.95 -7.35
C LEU A 155 -5.53 -20.05 -7.45
N THR A 156 -6.22 -20.41 -6.37
CA THR A 156 -7.70 -20.52 -6.37
C THR A 156 -8.38 -19.15 -6.51
N HIS A 157 -7.72 -18.07 -6.09
CA HIS A 157 -8.32 -16.74 -5.99
C HIS A 157 -7.70 -15.69 -6.94
N GLY A 158 -6.94 -16.10 -7.97
CA GLY A 158 -6.24 -15.19 -8.86
C GLY A 158 -7.13 -14.45 -9.87
N GLU A 159 -8.19 -15.10 -10.37
CA GLU A 159 -9.03 -14.56 -11.44
C GLU A 159 -9.68 -13.22 -11.08
N GLY A 160 -9.63 -12.27 -12.01
CA GLY A 160 -10.13 -10.90 -11.84
C GLY A 160 -9.17 -9.99 -11.05
N ASN A 161 -7.93 -10.43 -10.86
CA ASN A 161 -6.93 -9.74 -10.06
C ASN A 161 -5.60 -9.55 -10.79
N VAL A 162 -4.85 -8.56 -10.34
CA VAL A 162 -3.45 -8.31 -10.70
C VAL A 162 -2.56 -8.76 -9.56
N LEU A 163 -1.55 -9.55 -9.85
CA LEU A 163 -0.51 -9.92 -8.90
C LEU A 163 0.73 -9.05 -9.09
N VAL A 164 1.27 -8.53 -7.98
CA VAL A 164 2.52 -7.75 -7.98
C VAL A 164 3.50 -8.38 -7.01
N PHE A 165 4.67 -8.72 -7.52
CA PHE A 165 5.77 -9.24 -6.72
C PHE A 165 6.50 -8.12 -5.98
N GLY A 166 6.82 -8.32 -4.71
CA GLY A 166 7.56 -7.38 -3.88
C GLY A 166 9.04 -7.28 -4.25
N LYS A 167 9.74 -6.33 -3.65
CA LYS A 167 11.15 -5.98 -3.97
C LYS A 167 12.14 -7.14 -3.93
N LEU A 168 11.97 -8.10 -3.02
CA LEU A 168 12.91 -9.20 -2.83
C LEU A 168 12.49 -10.47 -3.58
N SER A 169 11.42 -10.42 -4.34
CA SER A 169 10.86 -11.59 -5.02
C SER A 169 11.60 -11.96 -6.31
N SER A 170 12.44 -11.08 -6.87
CA SER A 170 13.13 -11.34 -8.14
C SER A 170 14.04 -12.59 -8.10
N TYR A 171 14.73 -12.81 -6.97
CA TYR A 171 15.52 -14.03 -6.77
C TYR A 171 14.64 -15.27 -6.67
N TRP A 172 13.57 -15.20 -5.87
CA TRP A 172 12.59 -16.26 -5.72
C TRP A 172 11.95 -16.63 -7.07
N MET A 173 11.57 -15.65 -7.87
CA MET A 173 11.00 -15.86 -9.20
C MET A 173 11.93 -16.62 -10.13
N LYS A 174 13.22 -16.22 -10.19
CA LYS A 174 14.23 -16.92 -11.00
C LYS A 174 14.39 -18.38 -10.61
N LYS A 175 14.33 -18.66 -9.31
CA LYS A 175 14.43 -20.02 -8.77
C LYS A 175 13.18 -20.86 -9.04
N ASN A 176 12.00 -20.22 -9.10
CA ASN A 176 10.69 -20.88 -9.14
C ASN A 176 9.89 -20.55 -10.42
N MET A 177 10.55 -20.49 -11.58
CA MET A 177 9.93 -20.10 -12.85
C MET A 177 8.69 -20.92 -13.25
N ASN A 178 8.60 -22.18 -12.85
CA ASN A 178 7.42 -23.00 -13.12
C ASN A 178 6.20 -22.50 -12.36
N VAL A 179 6.40 -22.09 -11.10
CA VAL A 179 5.34 -21.50 -10.26
C VAL A 179 4.92 -20.13 -10.81
N VAL A 180 5.88 -19.33 -11.26
CA VAL A 180 5.60 -18.04 -11.89
C VAL A 180 4.71 -18.21 -13.11
N LYS A 181 4.98 -19.19 -13.99
CA LYS A 181 4.14 -19.50 -15.16
C LYS A 181 2.74 -19.98 -14.78
N GLU A 182 2.59 -20.67 -13.67
CA GLU A 182 1.28 -21.08 -13.15
C GLU A 182 0.47 -19.90 -12.65
N LEU A 183 1.12 -18.98 -11.92
CA LEU A 183 0.53 -17.70 -11.51
C LEU A 183 0.13 -16.84 -12.71
N GLU A 184 0.95 -16.77 -13.77
CA GLU A 184 0.63 -16.05 -15.02
C GLU A 184 -0.65 -16.56 -15.71
N ARG A 185 -0.97 -17.84 -15.58
CA ARG A 185 -2.19 -18.42 -16.14
C ARG A 185 -3.44 -18.16 -15.29
N THR A 186 -3.23 -17.80 -14.03
CA THR A 186 -4.30 -17.68 -13.03
C THR A 186 -4.72 -16.23 -12.83
N PHE A 187 -3.76 -15.30 -12.89
CA PHE A 187 -4.01 -13.88 -12.74
C PHE A 187 -4.19 -13.18 -14.09
N ASP A 188 -5.06 -12.18 -14.14
CA ASP A 188 -5.30 -11.42 -15.37
C ASP A 188 -4.07 -10.64 -15.82
N MET A 189 -3.24 -10.20 -14.87
CA MET A 189 -1.96 -9.52 -15.09
C MET A 189 -0.98 -9.79 -13.97
N MET A 190 0.32 -9.71 -14.27
CA MET A 190 1.39 -9.75 -13.27
C MET A 190 2.41 -8.64 -13.49
N PHE A 191 2.91 -8.08 -12.40
CA PHE A 191 3.94 -7.05 -12.40
C PHE A 191 5.05 -7.37 -11.38
N TYR A 192 6.22 -6.80 -11.64
CA TYR A 192 7.39 -6.87 -10.77
C TYR A 192 7.71 -5.48 -10.25
N GLN A 193 8.10 -5.41 -9.00
CA GLN A 193 8.53 -4.17 -8.37
C GLN A 193 10.04 -4.14 -8.17
#